data_4ea4e3c0b559411dd6857e4a6b56b173
#
_entry.id   4ea4e3c0b559411dd6857e4a6b56b173
#
_cell.length_a   1.000
_cell.length_b   1.000
_cell.length_c   1.000
_cell.angle_alpha   90.00
_cell.angle_beta   90.00
_cell.angle_gamma   90.00
#
_symmetry.space_group_name_H-M   'P 1'
#
loop_
_entity.id
_entity.type
_entity.pdbx_description
1 polymer ?
#
loop_
_entity_poly.entity_id
_entity_poly.type
_entity_poly.pdbx_seq_one_letter_code
_entity_poly.pdbx_strand_id
1 'polypeptide(L)'
;HNRNLSTHLHSKQHQDLIAGQQNIHKEINLVDSIALLEMLEEEEEEFPGIDIYGENWDQTWVNPYKVPIDKLPESATIDVSEYCMPIIGHVTSNYGWRRRRMHRGVDLSLHIGDTIRAAFSGKVRLTRYERRGYGYYVIIRHGNGLETIYGHLSKFLVKPDQIVKVGEPIALGGNTGRSTGPHLHFETRYLGMDINPNKIFDFVNQVPHTDQYTFCLLYTSPSPRDKRQS
;
A
#
# COMPACT_ATOMS: atom_id res chain seq x y z
N HIS A 1 5.52 47.26 59.04
CA HIS A 1 5.10 47.27 57.62
C HIS A 1 6.02 46.50 56.63
N ASN A 2 7.13 45.89 57.11
CA ASN A 2 8.10 45.22 56.19
C ASN A 2 8.02 43.68 56.08
N ARG A 3 7.07 43.05 56.78
CA ARG A 3 6.95 41.56 56.72
C ARG A 3 6.08 41.01 55.55
N ASN A 4 5.19 41.81 54.97
CA ASN A 4 4.29 41.37 53.93
C ASN A 4 4.85 41.44 52.50
N LEU A 5 5.87 42.25 52.25
CA LEU A 5 6.54 42.34 50.92
C LEU A 5 7.47 41.17 50.65
N SER A 6 8.16 40.63 51.68
CA SER A 6 9.11 39.53 51.54
C SER A 6 8.40 38.20 51.18
N THR A 7 7.23 37.94 51.77
CA THR A 7 6.45 36.73 51.50
C THR A 7 5.81 36.74 50.12
N HIS A 8 5.43 37.90 49.61
CA HIS A 8 4.85 38.03 48.27
C HIS A 8 5.88 37.83 47.14
N LEU A 9 7.11 38.35 47.36
CA LEU A 9 8.23 38.18 46.43
C LEU A 9 8.68 36.69 46.34
N HIS A 10 8.76 36.01 47.48
CA HIS A 10 9.12 34.58 47.54
C HIS A 10 8.04 33.68 46.86
N SER A 11 6.77 33.99 47.05
CA SER A 11 5.65 33.28 46.44
C SER A 11 5.66 33.45 44.90
N LYS A 12 5.94 34.65 44.42
CA LYS A 12 5.98 34.91 42.97
C LYS A 12 7.19 34.24 42.30
N GLN A 13 8.38 34.30 42.91
CA GLN A 13 9.56 33.59 42.41
C GLN A 13 9.36 32.07 42.39
N HIS A 14 8.66 31.48 43.35
CA HIS A 14 8.37 30.06 43.39
C HIS A 14 7.37 29.65 42.30
N GLN A 15 6.35 30.47 42.04
CA GLN A 15 5.40 30.25 40.94
C GLN A 15 6.05 30.36 39.56
N ASP A 16 6.97 31.33 39.37
CA ASP A 16 7.72 31.49 38.14
C ASP A 16 8.69 30.32 37.88
N LEU A 17 9.29 29.75 38.93
CA LEU A 17 10.12 28.54 38.84
C LEU A 17 9.30 27.30 38.46
N ILE A 18 8.13 27.12 39.05
CA ILE A 18 7.23 25.98 38.69
C ILE A 18 6.72 26.12 37.27
N ALA A 19 6.32 27.31 36.85
CA ALA A 19 5.91 27.58 35.47
C ALA A 19 7.05 27.32 34.47
N GLY A 20 8.28 27.72 34.81
CA GLY A 20 9.47 27.44 34.02
C GLY A 20 9.74 25.92 33.87
N GLN A 21 9.66 25.16 34.97
CA GLN A 21 9.84 23.71 34.95
C GLN A 21 8.75 23.01 34.15
N GLN A 22 7.48 23.44 34.21
CA GLN A 22 6.38 22.89 33.42
C GLN A 22 6.56 23.17 31.93
N ASN A 23 7.09 24.33 31.55
CA ASN A 23 7.38 24.65 30.16
C ASN A 23 8.53 23.80 29.61
N ILE A 24 9.61 23.63 30.39
CA ILE A 24 10.74 22.77 30.02
C ILE A 24 10.27 21.31 29.84
N HIS A 25 9.41 20.78 30.72
CA HIS A 25 8.84 19.45 30.58
C HIS A 25 7.95 19.30 29.33
N LYS A 26 7.17 20.34 29.01
CA LYS A 26 6.38 20.33 27.77
C LYS A 26 7.25 20.35 26.52
N GLU A 27 8.33 21.13 26.50
CA GLU A 27 9.26 21.17 25.39
C GLU A 27 10.01 19.85 25.22
N ILE A 28 10.48 19.22 26.30
CA ILE A 28 11.13 17.90 26.28
C ILE A 28 10.16 16.85 25.73
N ASN A 29 8.93 16.79 26.24
CA ASN A 29 7.94 15.84 25.75
C ASN A 29 7.56 16.04 24.27
N LEU A 30 7.60 17.29 23.78
CA LEU A 30 7.35 17.58 22.37
C LEU A 30 8.51 17.12 21.49
N VAL A 31 9.75 17.38 21.89
CA VAL A 31 10.96 16.93 21.19
C VAL A 31 11.02 15.40 21.13
N ASP A 32 10.78 14.72 22.25
CA ASP A 32 10.74 13.26 22.31
C ASP A 32 9.62 12.69 21.41
N SER A 33 8.47 13.37 21.36
CA SER A 33 7.35 12.95 20.50
C SER A 33 7.67 13.15 19.01
N ILE A 34 8.35 14.24 18.65
CA ILE A 34 8.79 14.48 17.26
C ILE A 34 9.81 13.43 16.84
N ALA A 35 10.83 13.17 17.68
CA ALA A 35 11.84 12.15 17.38
C ALA A 35 11.24 10.76 17.25
N LEU A 36 10.23 10.40 18.05
CA LEU A 36 9.52 9.15 17.92
C LEU A 36 8.72 9.07 16.62
N LEU A 37 8.04 10.15 16.22
CA LEU A 37 7.31 10.20 14.96
C LEU A 37 8.26 10.08 13.76
N GLU A 38 9.40 10.77 13.77
CA GLU A 38 10.42 10.65 12.72
C GLU A 38 10.95 9.21 12.62
N MET A 39 11.22 8.54 13.74
CA MET A 39 11.63 7.13 13.74
C MET A 39 10.55 6.20 13.17
N LEU A 40 9.28 6.41 13.51
CA LEU A 40 8.16 5.62 12.98
C LEU A 40 7.96 5.85 11.48
N GLU A 41 8.15 7.09 11.01
CA GLU A 41 8.12 7.42 9.57
C GLU A 41 9.28 6.75 8.82
N GLU A 42 10.49 6.75 9.38
CA GLU A 42 11.66 6.05 8.80
C GLU A 42 11.43 4.54 8.72
N GLU A 43 10.89 3.91 9.77
CA GLU A 43 10.56 2.47 9.75
C GLU A 43 9.50 2.15 8.69
N GLU A 44 8.46 3.00 8.55
CA GLU A 44 7.41 2.80 7.55
C GLU A 44 7.94 3.01 6.12
N GLU A 45 8.86 3.95 5.91
CA GLU A 45 9.54 4.11 4.62
C GLU A 45 10.43 2.91 4.29
N GLU A 46 11.13 2.35 5.29
CA GLU A 46 11.98 1.18 5.11
C GLU A 46 11.15 -0.07 4.83
N PHE A 47 10.08 -0.31 5.60
CA PHE A 47 9.19 -1.46 5.47
C PHE A 47 7.71 -1.02 5.45
N PRO A 48 7.18 -0.57 4.30
CA PRO A 48 5.77 -0.18 4.21
C PRO A 48 4.83 -1.30 4.67
N GLY A 49 3.88 -0.98 5.54
CA GLY A 49 2.99 -1.94 6.17
C GLY A 49 3.69 -2.86 7.18
N ILE A 50 4.68 -2.34 7.91
CA ILE A 50 5.49 -3.09 8.88
C ILE A 50 4.62 -3.76 9.97
N ASP A 51 3.53 -3.13 10.36
CA ASP A 51 2.54 -3.65 11.31
C ASP A 51 1.82 -4.92 10.80
N ILE A 52 1.79 -5.11 9.47
CA ILE A 52 1.13 -6.22 8.79
C ILE A 52 2.14 -7.30 8.37
N TYR A 53 3.24 -6.87 7.78
CA TYR A 53 4.23 -7.76 7.15
C TYR A 53 5.48 -7.99 8.01
N GLY A 54 5.66 -7.24 9.11
CA GLY A 54 6.92 -7.17 9.82
C GLY A 54 8.05 -6.74 8.87
N GLU A 55 9.27 -7.07 9.19
CA GLU A 55 10.46 -6.80 8.37
C GLU A 55 10.61 -7.72 7.14
N ASN A 56 9.55 -8.44 6.76
CA ASN A 56 9.61 -9.34 5.59
C ASN A 56 9.64 -8.52 4.29
N TRP A 57 10.82 -8.39 3.70
CA TRP A 57 11.08 -7.68 2.45
C TRP A 57 11.75 -8.60 1.43
N ASP A 58 10.97 -9.50 0.82
CA ASP A 58 11.46 -10.45 -0.18
C ASP A 58 11.35 -9.89 -1.59
N GLN A 59 12.47 -9.81 -2.29
CA GLN A 59 12.58 -9.33 -3.68
C GLN A 59 12.74 -10.48 -4.68
N THR A 60 12.50 -11.71 -4.25
CA THR A 60 12.71 -12.92 -5.07
C THR A 60 11.40 -13.45 -5.65
N TRP A 61 10.35 -13.47 -4.85
CA TRP A 61 9.08 -14.11 -5.21
C TRP A 61 7.93 -13.10 -5.32
N VAL A 62 7.02 -13.36 -6.25
CA VAL A 62 5.77 -12.59 -6.37
C VAL A 62 4.95 -12.69 -5.09
N ASN A 63 4.83 -13.89 -4.55
CA ASN A 63 4.16 -14.14 -3.27
C ASN A 63 5.11 -14.89 -2.31
N PRO A 64 5.92 -14.16 -1.51
CA PRO A 64 6.81 -14.76 -0.53
C PRO A 64 6.10 -15.16 0.77
N TYR A 65 4.86 -14.73 0.97
CA TYR A 65 4.12 -14.85 2.24
C TYR A 65 3.49 -16.23 2.34
N LYS A 66 4.07 -17.07 3.20
CA LYS A 66 3.54 -18.39 3.54
C LYS A 66 2.72 -18.31 4.82
N VAL A 67 1.79 -17.36 4.88
CA VAL A 67 0.92 -17.18 6.03
C VAL A 67 -0.14 -18.29 6.03
N PRO A 68 -0.18 -19.16 7.05
CA PRO A 68 -1.23 -20.14 7.20
C PRO A 68 -2.61 -19.46 7.28
N ILE A 69 -3.63 -20.07 6.69
CA ILE A 69 -4.99 -19.49 6.63
C ILE A 69 -5.54 -19.18 8.03
N ASP A 70 -5.24 -20.01 9.02
CA ASP A 70 -5.62 -19.84 10.41
C ASP A 70 -4.92 -18.69 11.14
N LYS A 71 -3.86 -18.13 10.54
CA LYS A 71 -3.12 -16.96 11.04
C LYS A 71 -3.44 -15.67 10.29
N LEU A 72 -4.24 -15.76 9.23
CA LEU A 72 -4.72 -14.58 8.53
C LEU A 72 -5.79 -13.87 9.34
N PRO A 73 -5.84 -12.53 9.32
CA PRO A 73 -6.92 -11.81 9.98
C PRO A 73 -8.25 -12.16 9.32
N GLU A 74 -9.29 -12.36 10.12
CA GLU A 74 -10.66 -12.59 9.61
C GLU A 74 -11.15 -11.40 8.78
N SER A 75 -10.77 -10.19 9.18
CA SER A 75 -11.03 -8.95 8.45
C SER A 75 -9.94 -7.92 8.72
N ALA A 76 -9.74 -7.02 7.76
CA ALA A 76 -8.88 -5.86 7.89
C ALA A 76 -9.49 -4.67 7.15
N THR A 77 -9.38 -3.49 7.73
CA THR A 77 -9.79 -2.23 7.08
C THR A 77 -8.58 -1.61 6.41
N ILE A 78 -8.70 -1.33 5.12
CA ILE A 78 -7.64 -0.79 4.27
C ILE A 78 -8.07 0.59 3.80
N ASP A 79 -7.29 1.61 4.12
CA ASP A 79 -7.51 2.98 3.64
C ASP A 79 -7.11 3.06 2.15
N VAL A 80 -8.05 3.46 1.31
CA VAL A 80 -7.88 3.62 -0.13
C VAL A 80 -8.30 5.03 -0.59
N SER A 81 -8.40 5.97 0.33
CA SER A 81 -8.83 7.35 0.06
C SER A 81 -7.81 8.13 -0.78
N GLU A 82 -6.52 7.88 -0.56
CA GLU A 82 -5.43 8.51 -1.30
C GLU A 82 -4.94 7.57 -2.41
N TYR A 83 -5.54 7.68 -3.58
CA TYR A 83 -5.31 6.78 -4.71
C TYR A 83 -5.08 7.52 -6.03
N CYS A 84 -4.51 6.80 -6.99
CA CYS A 84 -4.47 7.17 -8.41
C CYS A 84 -4.78 5.95 -9.26
N MET A 85 -5.63 6.08 -10.28
CA MET A 85 -5.78 5.01 -11.26
C MET A 85 -4.46 4.73 -11.96
N PRO A 86 -4.01 3.46 -12.03
CA PRO A 86 -2.73 3.11 -12.63
C PRO A 86 -2.66 3.47 -14.12
N ILE A 87 -3.81 3.45 -14.78
CA ILE A 87 -4.04 3.92 -16.16
C ILE A 87 -5.51 4.30 -16.32
N ILE A 88 -5.78 5.30 -17.16
CA ILE A 88 -7.13 5.63 -17.60
C ILE A 88 -7.48 4.73 -18.77
N GLY A 89 -8.10 3.59 -18.50
CA GLY A 89 -8.50 2.60 -19.49
C GLY A 89 -9.74 1.83 -19.03
N HIS A 90 -10.48 1.25 -19.98
CA HIS A 90 -11.61 0.40 -19.65
C HIS A 90 -11.16 -1.04 -19.34
N VAL A 91 -11.93 -1.73 -18.50
CA VAL A 91 -11.68 -3.13 -18.18
C VAL A 91 -11.97 -4.00 -19.41
N THR A 92 -10.95 -4.65 -19.94
CA THR A 92 -11.06 -5.59 -21.05
C THR A 92 -11.24 -7.01 -20.56
N SER A 93 -10.84 -7.32 -19.34
CA SER A 93 -11.01 -8.62 -18.74
C SER A 93 -11.04 -8.54 -17.21
N ASN A 94 -12.05 -9.17 -16.63
CA ASN A 94 -12.30 -9.15 -15.20
C ASN A 94 -11.47 -10.18 -14.42
N TYR A 95 -11.34 -9.96 -13.13
CA TYR A 95 -10.86 -10.93 -12.15
C TYR A 95 -11.79 -12.13 -12.09
N GLY A 96 -11.22 -13.34 -11.89
CA GLY A 96 -11.97 -14.56 -11.65
C GLY A 96 -11.52 -15.75 -12.52
N TRP A 97 -12.26 -16.86 -12.39
CA TRP A 97 -11.97 -18.08 -13.10
C TRP A 97 -12.26 -17.96 -14.61
N ARG A 98 -11.30 -18.38 -15.43
CA ARG A 98 -11.40 -18.48 -16.89
C ARG A 98 -11.17 -19.94 -17.28
N ARG A 99 -12.21 -20.70 -17.58
CA ARG A 99 -12.12 -22.11 -17.94
C ARG A 99 -11.22 -22.93 -16.99
N ARG A 100 -9.90 -22.93 -17.20
CA ARG A 100 -8.92 -23.74 -16.44
C ARG A 100 -7.95 -22.92 -15.59
N ARG A 101 -8.08 -21.60 -15.57
CA ARG A 101 -7.10 -20.71 -14.91
C ARG A 101 -7.78 -19.54 -14.20
N MET A 102 -7.29 -19.26 -13.01
CA MET A 102 -7.67 -18.07 -12.26
C MET A 102 -6.96 -16.84 -12.84
N HIS A 103 -7.73 -15.81 -13.16
CA HIS A 103 -7.25 -14.47 -13.48
C HIS A 103 -7.24 -13.63 -12.19
N ARG A 104 -6.06 -13.33 -11.68
CA ARG A 104 -5.87 -12.76 -10.35
C ARG A 104 -5.94 -11.23 -10.31
N GLY A 105 -6.21 -10.59 -11.43
CA GLY A 105 -6.30 -9.15 -11.57
C GLY A 105 -7.38 -8.73 -12.55
N VAL A 106 -7.33 -7.48 -12.95
CA VAL A 106 -8.10 -6.94 -14.08
C VAL A 106 -7.14 -6.54 -15.18
N ASP A 107 -7.60 -6.67 -16.43
CA ASP A 107 -6.85 -6.16 -17.58
C ASP A 107 -7.48 -4.85 -18.03
N LEU A 108 -6.67 -3.80 -18.12
CA LEU A 108 -7.06 -2.45 -18.50
C LEU A 108 -6.48 -2.11 -19.87
N SER A 109 -7.32 -1.57 -20.76
CA SER A 109 -6.89 -1.15 -22.11
C SER A 109 -5.85 -0.04 -22.05
N LEU A 110 -4.86 -0.11 -22.92
CA LEU A 110 -3.83 0.93 -23.10
C LEU A 110 -3.21 0.85 -24.50
N HIS A 111 -2.41 1.86 -24.82
CA HIS A 111 -1.48 1.83 -25.95
C HIS A 111 -0.05 1.59 -25.43
N ILE A 112 0.77 0.89 -26.23
CA ILE A 112 2.17 0.67 -25.89
C ILE A 112 2.85 2.02 -25.70
N GLY A 113 3.52 2.20 -24.56
CA GLY A 113 4.18 3.45 -24.18
C GLY A 113 3.37 4.37 -23.29
N ASP A 114 2.08 4.07 -23.05
CA ASP A 114 1.26 4.81 -22.08
C ASP A 114 1.89 4.75 -20.69
N THR A 115 1.84 5.85 -19.96
CA THR A 115 2.42 5.94 -18.62
C THR A 115 1.58 5.18 -17.61
N ILE A 116 2.21 4.25 -16.90
CA ILE A 116 1.63 3.54 -15.76
C ILE A 116 2.05 4.24 -14.47
N ARG A 117 1.09 4.44 -13.56
CA ARG A 117 1.26 5.20 -12.32
C ARG A 117 1.04 4.32 -11.08
N ALA A 118 1.74 4.66 -9.99
CA ALA A 118 1.53 4.01 -8.70
C ALA A 118 0.13 4.29 -8.18
N ALA A 119 -0.63 3.24 -7.86
CA ALA A 119 -1.99 3.37 -7.37
C ALA A 119 -2.06 4.00 -5.98
N PHE A 120 -1.06 3.79 -5.15
CA PHE A 120 -0.88 4.35 -3.80
C PHE A 120 0.59 4.68 -3.58
N SER A 121 0.88 5.52 -2.59
CA SER A 121 2.26 5.72 -2.11
C SER A 121 2.81 4.42 -1.51
N GLY A 122 4.11 4.18 -1.67
CA GLY A 122 4.74 2.97 -1.16
C GLY A 122 6.20 2.80 -1.61
N LYS A 123 6.70 1.58 -1.50
CA LYS A 123 8.07 1.21 -1.87
C LYS A 123 8.05 0.08 -2.89
N VAL A 124 8.85 0.23 -3.93
CA VAL A 124 8.98 -0.79 -4.99
C VAL A 124 9.67 -2.02 -4.40
N ARG A 125 8.94 -3.12 -4.29
CA ARG A 125 9.49 -4.37 -3.77
C ARG A 125 10.22 -5.18 -4.84
N LEU A 126 9.68 -5.20 -6.05
CA LEU A 126 10.22 -6.06 -7.11
C LEU A 126 10.00 -5.43 -8.50
N THR A 127 11.02 -5.48 -9.34
CA THR A 127 10.93 -5.30 -10.79
C THR A 127 11.57 -6.50 -11.47
N ARG A 128 10.87 -7.18 -12.36
CA ARG A 128 11.35 -8.41 -13.00
C ARG A 128 10.74 -8.61 -14.39
N TYR A 129 11.34 -9.50 -15.16
CA TYR A 129 10.81 -10.02 -16.41
C TYR A 129 10.51 -11.51 -16.33
N GLU A 130 9.27 -11.90 -16.66
CA GLU A 130 8.81 -13.28 -16.72
C GLU A 130 8.19 -13.59 -18.09
N ARG A 131 8.93 -14.29 -18.93
CA ARG A 131 8.56 -14.54 -20.34
C ARG A 131 7.20 -15.22 -20.52
N ARG A 132 6.83 -16.17 -19.66
CA ARG A 132 5.61 -16.98 -19.75
C ARG A 132 4.52 -16.57 -18.75
N GLY A 133 4.65 -15.41 -18.15
CA GLY A 133 3.75 -14.87 -17.15
C GLY A 133 3.52 -13.37 -17.33
N TYR A 134 3.88 -12.60 -16.33
CA TYR A 134 3.64 -11.14 -16.26
C TYR A 134 4.39 -10.29 -17.31
N GLY A 135 5.37 -10.84 -18.03
CA GLY A 135 6.28 -10.03 -18.85
C GLY A 135 7.16 -9.16 -17.97
N TYR A 136 7.40 -7.91 -18.34
CA TYR A 136 7.94 -6.91 -17.43
C TYR A 136 6.87 -6.53 -16.43
N TYR A 137 7.19 -6.60 -15.14
CA TYR A 137 6.24 -6.27 -14.08
C TYR A 137 6.90 -5.59 -12.88
N VAL A 138 6.12 -4.80 -12.18
CA VAL A 138 6.47 -4.09 -10.95
C VAL A 138 5.55 -4.53 -9.84
N ILE A 139 6.09 -4.72 -8.63
CA ILE A 139 5.31 -4.92 -7.40
C ILE A 139 5.66 -3.78 -6.46
N ILE A 140 4.64 -3.12 -5.93
CA ILE A 140 4.77 -2.06 -4.93
C ILE A 140 4.03 -2.50 -3.67
N ARG A 141 4.69 -2.39 -2.51
CA ARG A 141 4.05 -2.51 -1.20
C ARG A 141 3.71 -1.11 -0.71
N HIS A 142 2.51 -0.97 -0.17
CA HIS A 142 1.94 0.29 0.29
C HIS A 142 1.77 0.31 1.80
N GLY A 143 1.82 1.51 2.41
CA GLY A 143 1.61 1.70 3.85
C GLY A 143 0.23 1.25 4.33
N ASN A 144 -0.78 1.25 3.44
CA ASN A 144 -2.12 0.74 3.75
C ASN A 144 -2.23 -0.81 3.80
N GLY A 145 -1.12 -1.53 3.61
CA GLY A 145 -1.05 -2.99 3.64
C GLY A 145 -1.36 -3.70 2.33
N LEU A 146 -1.74 -2.99 1.26
CA LEU A 146 -1.87 -3.59 -0.07
C LEU A 146 -0.50 -3.78 -0.72
N GLU A 147 -0.39 -4.80 -1.55
CA GLU A 147 0.57 -4.86 -2.64
C GLU A 147 -0.17 -4.75 -3.98
N THR A 148 0.38 -3.96 -4.89
CA THR A 148 -0.13 -3.84 -6.25
C THR A 148 0.87 -4.39 -7.25
N ILE A 149 0.38 -5.09 -8.27
CA ILE A 149 1.18 -5.67 -9.35
C ILE A 149 0.76 -5.05 -10.67
N TYR A 150 1.74 -4.63 -11.43
CA TYR A 150 1.59 -4.00 -12.75
C TYR A 150 2.33 -4.87 -13.78
N GLY A 151 1.60 -5.58 -14.62
CA GLY A 151 2.16 -6.54 -15.57
C GLY A 151 2.04 -6.12 -17.04
N HIS A 152 2.72 -6.88 -17.89
CA HIS A 152 2.79 -6.73 -19.35
C HIS A 152 3.39 -5.39 -19.81
N LEU A 153 4.28 -4.82 -18.99
CA LEU A 153 4.94 -3.54 -19.22
C LEU A 153 5.94 -3.64 -20.38
N SER A 154 6.33 -2.49 -20.93
CA SER A 154 7.42 -2.38 -21.93
C SER A 154 8.73 -1.87 -21.33
N LYS A 155 8.66 -1.06 -20.27
CA LYS A 155 9.81 -0.43 -19.64
C LYS A 155 9.53 -0.11 -18.17
N PHE A 156 10.54 -0.30 -17.31
CA PHE A 156 10.56 0.22 -15.95
C PHE A 156 11.01 1.68 -15.92
N LEU A 157 10.37 2.50 -15.09
CA LEU A 157 10.82 3.85 -14.74
C LEU A 157 11.32 3.93 -13.30
N VAL A 158 11.19 2.84 -12.55
CA VAL A 158 11.60 2.69 -11.15
C VAL A 158 12.48 1.47 -10.98
N LYS A 159 13.14 1.37 -9.84
CA LYS A 159 13.97 0.23 -9.42
C LYS A 159 13.53 -0.29 -8.06
N PRO A 160 13.88 -1.54 -7.68
CA PRO A 160 13.65 -2.05 -6.33
C PRO A 160 14.18 -1.08 -5.26
N ASP A 161 13.49 -1.04 -4.12
CA ASP A 161 13.73 -0.19 -2.95
C ASP A 161 13.46 1.32 -3.18
N GLN A 162 13.01 1.72 -4.35
CA GLN A 162 12.61 3.09 -4.60
C GLN A 162 11.27 3.39 -3.92
N ILE A 163 11.23 4.48 -3.15
CA ILE A 163 10.00 5.05 -2.61
C ILE A 163 9.29 5.79 -3.73
N VAL A 164 8.00 5.58 -3.86
CA VAL A 164 7.13 6.21 -4.86
C VAL A 164 5.91 6.82 -4.19
N LYS A 165 5.49 7.96 -4.70
CA LYS A 165 4.25 8.61 -4.27
C LYS A 165 3.07 8.16 -5.13
N VAL A 166 1.86 8.26 -4.59
CA VAL A 166 0.62 8.05 -5.33
C VAL A 166 0.62 8.87 -6.62
N GLY A 167 0.31 8.23 -7.75
CA GLY A 167 0.29 8.87 -9.07
C GLY A 167 1.67 9.05 -9.73
N GLU A 168 2.76 8.70 -9.08
CA GLU A 168 4.10 8.77 -9.67
C GLU A 168 4.24 7.80 -10.84
N PRO A 169 4.83 8.23 -11.97
CA PRO A 169 5.13 7.34 -13.10
C PRO A 169 6.09 6.22 -12.68
N ILE A 170 5.70 4.96 -12.88
CA ILE A 170 6.49 3.78 -12.46
C ILE A 170 6.95 2.92 -13.64
N ALA A 171 6.23 2.97 -14.76
CA ALA A 171 6.52 2.15 -15.93
C ALA A 171 5.83 2.68 -17.18
N LEU A 172 6.13 2.07 -18.31
CA LEU A 172 5.41 2.25 -19.57
C LEU A 172 4.64 0.97 -19.91
N GLY A 173 3.42 1.14 -20.37
CA GLY A 173 2.54 0.06 -20.83
C GLY A 173 3.14 -0.69 -22.04
N GLY A 174 2.79 -1.96 -22.15
CA GLY A 174 3.34 -2.82 -23.19
C GLY A 174 2.43 -3.99 -23.56
N ASN A 175 3.08 -5.03 -24.08
CA ASN A 175 2.44 -6.29 -24.49
C ASN A 175 3.41 -7.47 -24.26
N THR A 176 4.21 -7.42 -23.20
CA THR A 176 5.24 -8.42 -22.90
C THR A 176 4.70 -9.59 -22.08
N GLY A 177 5.44 -10.69 -22.08
CA GLY A 177 5.03 -11.90 -21.36
C GLY A 177 3.91 -12.65 -22.03
N ARG A 178 3.02 -13.27 -21.25
CA ARG A 178 1.86 -14.00 -21.75
C ARG A 178 0.67 -13.06 -22.01
N SER A 179 0.73 -12.34 -23.08
CA SER A 179 -0.27 -11.37 -23.50
C SER A 179 -0.64 -11.55 -24.97
N THR A 180 -1.89 -11.31 -25.32
CA THR A 180 -2.41 -11.40 -26.69
C THR A 180 -2.62 -10.05 -27.35
N GLY A 181 -2.44 -8.96 -26.63
CA GLY A 181 -2.58 -7.57 -27.09
C GLY A 181 -2.22 -6.58 -25.99
N PRO A 182 -1.97 -5.31 -26.32
CA PRO A 182 -1.56 -4.31 -25.36
C PRO A 182 -2.61 -4.09 -24.27
N HIS A 183 -2.24 -4.31 -23.00
CA HIS A 183 -3.05 -4.03 -21.83
C HIS A 183 -2.17 -3.95 -20.59
N LEU A 184 -2.68 -3.32 -19.53
CA LEU A 184 -2.13 -3.42 -18.19
C LEU A 184 -2.85 -4.55 -17.46
N HIS A 185 -2.10 -5.54 -16.98
CA HIS A 185 -2.58 -6.47 -15.97
C HIS A 185 -2.34 -5.87 -14.58
N PHE A 186 -3.41 -5.59 -13.84
CA PHE A 186 -3.38 -4.94 -12.54
C PHE A 186 -3.96 -5.83 -11.45
N GLU A 187 -3.16 -6.11 -10.42
CA GLU A 187 -3.57 -6.89 -9.25
C GLU A 187 -3.51 -6.06 -7.97
N THR A 188 -4.39 -6.38 -7.04
CA THR A 188 -4.34 -5.94 -5.65
C THR A 188 -4.25 -7.17 -4.74
N ARG A 189 -3.33 -7.15 -3.78
CA ARG A 189 -3.10 -8.25 -2.84
C ARG A 189 -2.99 -7.74 -1.41
N TYR A 190 -3.39 -8.58 -0.47
CA TYR A 190 -3.19 -8.37 0.96
C TYR A 190 -2.62 -9.66 1.56
N LEU A 191 -1.44 -9.58 2.20
CA LEU A 191 -0.69 -10.73 2.72
C LEU A 191 -0.53 -11.87 1.69
N GLY A 192 -0.32 -11.51 0.42
CA GLY A 192 -0.18 -12.44 -0.70
C GLY A 192 -1.48 -12.98 -1.28
N MET A 193 -2.61 -12.72 -0.65
CA MET A 193 -3.92 -13.10 -1.17
C MET A 193 -4.39 -12.08 -2.19
N ASP A 194 -4.82 -12.57 -3.34
CA ASP A 194 -5.38 -11.71 -4.37
C ASP A 194 -6.79 -11.24 -4.00
N ILE A 195 -7.01 -9.94 -4.15
CA ILE A 195 -8.29 -9.28 -3.99
C ILE A 195 -8.77 -8.86 -5.38
N ASN A 196 -10.05 -9.06 -5.68
CA ASN A 196 -10.62 -8.57 -6.92
C ASN A 196 -10.54 -7.03 -6.98
N PRO A 197 -9.76 -6.42 -7.88
CA PRO A 197 -9.62 -4.97 -7.95
C PRO A 197 -10.95 -4.23 -8.19
N ASN A 198 -11.93 -4.87 -8.85
CA ASN A 198 -13.27 -4.29 -9.03
C ASN A 198 -14.05 -4.12 -7.71
N LYS A 199 -13.63 -4.76 -6.61
CA LYS A 199 -14.25 -4.54 -5.29
C LYS A 199 -13.71 -3.30 -4.58
N ILE A 200 -12.51 -2.86 -4.96
CA ILE A 200 -11.88 -1.65 -4.42
C ILE A 200 -12.24 -0.46 -5.30
N PHE A 201 -12.10 -0.60 -6.63
CA PHE A 201 -12.21 0.47 -7.61
C PHE A 201 -13.41 0.32 -8.53
N ASP A 202 -14.07 1.42 -8.80
CA ASP A 202 -14.96 1.62 -9.94
C ASP A 202 -14.12 2.16 -11.12
N PHE A 203 -13.70 1.26 -12.01
CA PHE A 203 -12.88 1.63 -13.17
C PHE A 203 -13.62 2.43 -14.22
N VAL A 204 -14.95 2.47 -14.19
CA VAL A 204 -15.78 3.28 -15.10
C VAL A 204 -15.72 4.75 -14.66
N ASN A 205 -15.98 5.01 -13.38
CA ASN A 205 -15.96 6.35 -12.80
C ASN A 205 -14.55 6.76 -12.31
N GLN A 206 -13.60 5.83 -12.30
CA GLN A 206 -12.19 6.03 -11.92
C GLN A 206 -12.00 6.52 -10.48
N VAL A 207 -12.78 5.99 -9.58
CA VAL A 207 -12.79 6.26 -8.15
C VAL A 207 -12.81 4.95 -7.35
N PRO A 208 -12.37 4.92 -6.08
CA PRO A 208 -12.69 3.80 -5.21
C PRO A 208 -14.17 3.83 -4.86
N HIS A 209 -14.73 2.66 -4.56
CA HIS A 209 -16.14 2.59 -4.13
C HIS A 209 -16.39 3.27 -2.79
N THR A 210 -15.39 3.23 -1.90
CA THR A 210 -15.39 3.83 -0.57
C THR A 210 -13.97 4.26 -0.21
N ASP A 211 -13.81 5.16 0.77
CA ASP A 211 -12.48 5.57 1.27
C ASP A 211 -11.77 4.45 2.04
N GLN A 212 -12.53 3.49 2.56
CA GLN A 212 -12.02 2.34 3.29
C GLN A 212 -12.59 1.05 2.74
N TYR A 213 -11.71 0.15 2.30
CA TYR A 213 -12.08 -1.20 1.87
C TYR A 213 -11.94 -2.17 3.03
N THR A 214 -12.98 -2.96 3.29
CA THR A 214 -12.91 -4.05 4.29
C THR A 214 -12.56 -5.36 3.59
N PHE A 215 -11.34 -5.83 3.81
CA PHE A 215 -10.94 -7.19 3.49
C PHE A 215 -11.64 -8.17 4.42
N CYS A 216 -12.17 -9.26 3.88
CA CYS A 216 -12.76 -10.33 4.67
C CYS A 216 -12.31 -11.69 4.11
N LEU A 217 -11.70 -12.51 4.94
CA LEU A 217 -11.14 -13.81 4.56
C LEU A 217 -12.21 -14.75 3.98
N LEU A 218 -13.43 -14.71 4.50
CA LEU A 218 -14.53 -15.55 4.03
C LEU A 218 -14.94 -15.30 2.57
N TYR A 219 -14.69 -14.09 2.06
CA TYR A 219 -15.02 -13.71 0.68
C TYR A 219 -13.88 -13.95 -0.31
N THR A 220 -12.66 -14.21 0.17
CA THR A 220 -11.49 -14.46 -0.67
C THR A 220 -11.24 -15.95 -0.87
N SER A 221 -11.79 -16.80 -0.02
CA SER A 221 -11.74 -18.25 -0.20
C SER A 221 -12.68 -18.66 -1.34
N PRO A 222 -12.23 -19.43 -2.36
CA PRO A 222 -13.12 -19.94 -3.39
C PRO A 222 -14.19 -20.79 -2.72
N SER A 223 -15.46 -20.47 -2.99
CA SER A 223 -16.60 -21.22 -2.47
C SER A 223 -16.46 -22.71 -2.83
N PRO A 224 -16.86 -23.65 -1.94
CA PRO A 224 -16.92 -25.07 -2.27
C PRO A 224 -17.78 -25.38 -3.51
N ARG A 225 -18.69 -24.46 -3.88
CA ARG A 225 -19.49 -24.57 -5.11
C ARG A 225 -18.67 -24.32 -6.37
N ASP A 226 -17.62 -23.51 -6.31
CA ASP A 226 -16.76 -23.23 -7.45
C ASP A 226 -15.86 -24.42 -7.82
N LYS A 227 -15.69 -25.38 -6.89
CA LYS A 227 -14.94 -26.63 -7.10
C LYS A 227 -15.74 -27.71 -7.84
N ARG A 228 -17.06 -27.55 -8.03
CA ARG A 228 -17.92 -28.55 -8.66
C ARG A 228 -18.25 -28.27 -10.13
N GLN A 229 -17.71 -27.20 -10.70
CA GLN A 229 -17.87 -26.87 -12.14
C GLN A 229 -16.56 -27.06 -12.92
N SER A 230 -15.71 -27.99 -12.48
CA SER A 230 -14.54 -28.44 -13.22
C SER A 230 -14.79 -29.84 -13.82
#